data_6cdd08c92e372a326e9f6a0ea61c77ca
#
_entry.id   6cdd08c92e372a326e9f6a0ea61c77ca
#
_cell.length_a   1.000
_cell.length_b   1.000
_cell.length_c   1.000
_cell.angle_alpha   90.00
_cell.angle_beta   90.00
_cell.angle_gamma   90.00
#
_symmetry.space_group_name_H-M   'P 1'
#
loop_
_entity.id
_entity.type
_entity.pdbx_description
1 polymer ?
#
loop_
_entity_poly.entity_id
_entity_poly.type
_entity_poly.pdbx_seq_one_letter_code
_entity_poly.pdbx_strand_id
1 'polypeptide(L)'
;MKNRKEAIVNQTQVLVRRRDALRKALAGDLSLLKELRSQTSGDVVDAALDSVQDEISSQLAEVESRELSRIENALERIREGHYGLCEGCGCNIPMARLNALPYATLCIKCQRESEREGAANRADVDWGRLLDSGSGEADVSINDIELDVS
;
A
#
# COMPACT_ATOMS: atom_id res chain seq x y z
N MET A 1 -3.58 10.60 -34.43
CA MET A 1 -2.77 10.40 -33.21
C MET A 1 -3.32 11.30 -32.12
N LYS A 2 -3.88 10.71 -31.09
CA LYS A 2 -4.23 11.49 -29.91
C LYS A 2 -2.94 12.07 -29.35
N ASN A 3 -2.85 13.38 -29.30
CA ASN A 3 -1.67 14.08 -28.85
C ASN A 3 -1.40 13.67 -27.38
N ARG A 4 -0.14 13.39 -27.03
CA ARG A 4 0.27 13.03 -25.65
C ARG A 4 -0.30 14.01 -24.61
N LYS A 5 -0.42 15.28 -24.97
CA LYS A 5 -1.03 16.32 -24.13
C LYS A 5 -2.49 16.03 -23.81
N GLU A 6 -3.30 15.63 -24.80
CA GLU A 6 -4.72 15.27 -24.58
C GLU A 6 -4.84 14.03 -23.69
N ALA A 7 -3.97 13.04 -23.87
CA ALA A 7 -3.93 11.86 -23.03
C ALA A 7 -3.60 12.22 -21.56
N ILE A 8 -2.68 13.14 -21.33
CA ILE A 8 -2.34 13.63 -19.99
C ILE A 8 -3.51 14.41 -19.37
N VAL A 9 -4.22 15.23 -20.15
CA VAL A 9 -5.41 15.96 -19.68
C VAL A 9 -6.51 14.97 -19.25
N ASN A 10 -6.76 13.94 -20.04
CA ASN A 10 -7.74 12.90 -19.69
C ASN A 10 -7.32 12.17 -18.42
N GLN A 11 -6.05 11.85 -18.29
CA GLN A 11 -5.49 11.20 -17.10
C GLN A 11 -5.62 12.08 -15.86
N THR A 12 -5.41 13.38 -16.00
CA THR A 12 -5.61 14.36 -14.93
C THR A 12 -7.03 14.33 -14.40
N GLN A 13 -8.03 14.29 -15.29
CA GLN A 13 -9.43 14.21 -14.89
C GLN A 13 -9.75 12.92 -14.12
N VAL A 14 -9.22 11.80 -14.56
CA VAL A 14 -9.37 10.51 -13.88
C VAL A 14 -8.75 10.57 -12.47
N LEU A 15 -7.54 11.11 -12.35
CA LEU A 15 -6.84 11.26 -11.08
C LEU A 15 -7.58 12.18 -10.11
N VAL A 16 -8.11 13.31 -10.60
CA VAL A 16 -8.90 14.24 -9.77
C VAL A 16 -10.16 13.58 -9.23
N ARG A 17 -10.91 12.86 -10.07
CA ARG A 17 -12.11 12.14 -9.64
C ARG A 17 -11.78 11.09 -8.58
N ARG A 18 -10.70 10.33 -8.78
CA ARG A 18 -10.27 9.29 -7.85
C ARG A 18 -9.79 9.89 -6.52
N ARG A 19 -9.06 10.99 -6.56
CA ARG A 19 -8.68 11.76 -5.37
C ARG A 19 -9.89 12.18 -4.56
N ASP A 20 -10.88 12.77 -5.21
CA ASP A 20 -12.06 13.28 -4.53
C ASP A 20 -12.90 12.13 -3.93
N ALA A 21 -13.01 11.01 -4.63
CA ALA A 21 -13.65 9.80 -4.12
C ALA A 21 -12.91 9.23 -2.88
N LEU A 22 -11.58 9.16 -2.91
CA LEU A 22 -10.77 8.68 -1.78
C LEU A 22 -10.86 9.63 -0.58
N ARG A 23 -10.84 10.93 -0.80
CA ARG A 23 -11.03 11.92 0.29
C ARG A 23 -12.38 11.77 0.96
N LYS A 24 -13.43 11.52 0.18
CA LYS A 24 -14.77 11.22 0.70
C LYS A 24 -14.80 9.94 1.52
N ALA A 25 -14.22 8.87 0.99
CA ALA A 25 -14.15 7.58 1.68
C ALA A 25 -13.39 7.69 3.00
N LEU A 26 -12.22 8.33 3.01
CA LEU A 26 -11.43 8.56 4.24
C LEU A 26 -12.19 9.41 5.26
N ALA A 27 -12.89 10.45 4.85
CA ALA A 27 -13.71 11.28 5.74
C ALA A 27 -14.89 10.47 6.32
N GLY A 28 -15.53 9.62 5.52
CA GLY A 28 -16.59 8.73 5.94
C GLY A 28 -16.11 7.66 6.92
N ASP A 29 -15.00 7.03 6.64
CA ASP A 29 -14.39 6.00 7.49
C ASP A 29 -13.98 6.56 8.85
N LEU A 30 -13.39 7.74 8.89
CA LEU A 30 -13.06 8.43 10.14
C LEU A 30 -14.30 8.81 10.95
N SER A 31 -15.37 9.23 10.29
CA SER A 31 -16.65 9.55 10.95
C SER A 31 -17.29 8.30 11.54
N LEU A 32 -17.27 7.19 10.79
CA LEU A 32 -17.78 5.89 11.24
C LEU A 32 -17.00 5.35 12.44
N LEU A 33 -15.67 5.45 12.43
CA LEU A 33 -14.80 5.08 13.54
C LEU A 33 -15.09 5.91 14.80
N LYS A 34 -15.33 7.21 14.65
CA LYS A 34 -15.77 8.08 15.75
C LYS A 34 -17.11 7.67 16.33
N GLU A 35 -18.07 7.35 15.48
CA GLU A 35 -19.41 6.93 15.87
C GLU A 35 -19.37 5.59 16.60
N LEU A 36 -18.61 4.61 16.11
CA LEU A 36 -18.43 3.32 16.76
C LEU A 36 -17.79 3.46 18.15
N ARG A 37 -16.79 4.33 18.30
CA ARG A 37 -16.16 4.61 19.62
C ARG A 37 -17.12 5.23 20.63
N SER A 38 -18.08 6.04 20.19
CA SER A 38 -19.07 6.66 21.07
C SER A 38 -20.17 5.69 21.53
N GLN A 39 -20.38 4.59 20.81
CA GLN A 39 -21.41 3.59 21.10
C GLN A 39 -20.92 2.42 21.97
N THR A 40 -19.61 2.26 22.16
CA THR A 40 -19.03 1.18 22.96
C THR A 40 -19.03 1.49 24.46
N SER A 41 -20.18 1.25 25.10
CA SER A 41 -20.27 1.02 26.53
C SER A 41 -20.80 -0.39 26.78
N GLY A 42 -20.10 -1.43 26.30
CA GLY A 42 -20.64 -2.77 26.35
C GLY A 42 -19.59 -3.86 26.68
N ASP A 43 -20.05 -5.06 26.77
CA ASP A 43 -19.41 -6.31 27.15
C ASP A 43 -18.00 -6.52 26.58
N VAL A 44 -17.14 -7.25 27.31
CA VAL A 44 -15.76 -7.62 26.93
C VAL A 44 -15.68 -8.34 25.58
N VAL A 45 -16.73 -9.08 25.18
CA VAL A 45 -16.81 -9.77 23.87
C VAL A 45 -17.03 -8.77 22.74
N ASP A 46 -17.90 -7.77 22.95
CA ASP A 46 -18.12 -6.70 21.98
C ASP A 46 -16.85 -5.83 21.80
N ALA A 47 -16.12 -5.57 22.88
CA ALA A 47 -14.84 -4.86 22.83
C ALA A 47 -13.79 -5.60 22.01
N ALA A 48 -13.75 -6.93 22.04
CA ALA A 48 -12.84 -7.74 21.23
C ALA A 48 -13.19 -7.72 19.74
N LEU A 49 -14.47 -7.80 19.39
CA LEU A 49 -14.96 -7.69 18.01
C LEU A 49 -14.76 -6.27 17.46
N ASP A 50 -15.00 -5.25 18.25
CA ASP A 50 -14.75 -3.85 17.90
C ASP A 50 -13.27 -3.59 17.66
N SER A 51 -12.39 -4.18 18.45
CA SER A 51 -10.94 -4.08 18.27
C SER A 51 -10.47 -4.65 16.93
N VAL A 52 -11.03 -5.80 16.50
CA VAL A 52 -10.72 -6.42 15.19
C VAL A 52 -11.26 -5.54 14.04
N GLN A 53 -12.47 -5.02 14.17
CA GLN A 53 -13.06 -4.12 13.18
C GLN A 53 -12.30 -2.80 13.06
N ASP A 54 -11.88 -2.22 14.18
CA ASP A 54 -11.04 -1.03 14.22
C ASP A 54 -9.70 -1.25 13.52
N GLU A 55 -9.09 -2.42 13.70
CA GLU A 55 -7.83 -2.77 13.05
C GLU A 55 -7.98 -2.91 11.53
N ILE A 56 -9.03 -3.59 11.05
CA ILE A 56 -9.33 -3.72 9.61
C ILE A 56 -9.60 -2.35 8.99
N SER A 57 -10.40 -1.52 9.64
CA SER A 57 -10.71 -0.17 9.17
C SER A 57 -9.46 0.72 9.14
N SER A 58 -8.57 0.59 10.11
CA SER A 58 -7.29 1.30 10.14
C SER A 58 -6.36 0.88 9.00
N GLN A 59 -6.31 -0.41 8.67
CA GLN A 59 -5.53 -0.93 7.55
C GLN A 59 -6.07 -0.45 6.21
N LEU A 60 -7.38 -0.45 6.00
CA LEU A 60 -8.04 0.10 4.81
C LEU A 60 -7.77 1.59 4.65
N ALA A 61 -7.91 2.37 5.72
CA ALA A 61 -7.62 3.79 5.73
C ALA A 61 -6.15 4.08 5.41
N GLU A 62 -5.23 3.24 5.86
CA GLU A 62 -3.81 3.35 5.54
C GLU A 62 -3.52 3.11 4.05
N VAL A 63 -4.12 2.08 3.45
CA VAL A 63 -4.00 1.78 2.01
C VAL A 63 -4.58 2.92 1.17
N GLU A 64 -5.76 3.40 1.51
CA GLU A 64 -6.41 4.52 0.83
C GLU A 64 -5.61 5.82 0.97
N SER A 65 -5.04 6.08 2.14
CA SER A 65 -4.19 7.23 2.40
C SER A 65 -2.90 7.20 1.56
N ARG A 66 -2.30 6.04 1.42
CA ARG A 66 -1.12 5.85 0.55
C ARG A 66 -1.47 6.07 -0.93
N GLU A 67 -2.61 5.56 -1.36
CA GLU A 67 -3.09 5.79 -2.73
C GLU A 67 -3.36 7.27 -2.98
N LEU A 68 -4.02 7.95 -2.04
CA LEU A 68 -4.27 9.39 -2.10
C LEU A 68 -2.96 10.18 -2.24
N SER A 69 -1.94 9.86 -1.45
CA SER A 69 -0.62 10.49 -1.54
C SER A 69 0.03 10.30 -2.92
N ARG A 70 -0.11 9.12 -3.51
CA ARG A 70 0.38 8.83 -4.87
C ARG A 70 -0.34 9.65 -5.93
N ILE A 71 -1.66 9.80 -5.80
CA ILE A 71 -2.46 10.63 -6.70
C ILE A 71 -2.05 12.10 -6.58
N GLU A 72 -1.92 12.61 -5.37
CA GLU A 72 -1.53 13.99 -5.12
C GLU A 72 -0.15 14.30 -5.68
N ASN A 73 0.81 13.39 -5.50
CA ASN A 73 2.13 13.51 -6.12
C ASN A 73 2.05 13.51 -7.66
N ALA A 74 1.24 12.64 -8.26
CA ALA A 74 1.05 12.61 -9.70
C ALA A 74 0.44 13.92 -10.22
N LEU A 75 -0.56 14.47 -9.53
CA LEU A 75 -1.19 15.75 -9.86
C LEU A 75 -0.22 16.92 -9.74
N GLU A 76 0.66 16.92 -8.73
CA GLU A 76 1.71 17.92 -8.58
C GLU A 76 2.72 17.85 -9.73
N ARG A 77 3.15 16.64 -10.11
CA ARG A 77 4.03 16.44 -11.27
C ARG A 77 3.40 16.90 -12.59
N ILE A 78 2.07 16.75 -12.74
CA ILE A 78 1.33 17.31 -13.89
C ILE A 78 1.40 18.83 -13.89
N ARG A 79 1.24 19.45 -12.73
CA ARG A 79 1.29 20.90 -12.55
C ARG A 79 2.67 21.45 -12.88
N GLU A 80 3.71 20.77 -12.47
CA GLU A 80 5.11 21.12 -12.73
C GLU A 80 5.58 20.78 -14.16
N GLY A 81 4.78 20.03 -14.92
CA GLY A 81 5.11 19.60 -16.28
C GLY A 81 6.06 18.40 -16.35
N HIS A 82 6.30 17.70 -15.24
CA HIS A 82 7.18 16.54 -15.14
C HIS A 82 6.45 15.19 -15.19
N TYR A 83 5.13 15.19 -15.28
CA TYR A 83 4.35 13.96 -15.38
C TYR A 83 4.69 13.16 -16.64
N GLY A 84 4.91 11.88 -16.48
CA GLY A 84 5.28 10.98 -17.56
C GLY A 84 6.76 11.02 -17.94
N LEU A 85 7.59 11.73 -17.17
CA LEU A 85 9.04 11.67 -17.24
C LEU A 85 9.55 10.73 -16.14
N CYS A 86 10.51 9.87 -16.49
CA CYS A 86 11.14 8.98 -15.53
C CYS A 86 12.04 9.75 -14.57
N GLU A 87 11.86 9.55 -13.26
CA GLU A 87 12.72 10.18 -12.25
C GLU A 87 14.16 9.64 -12.25
N GLY A 88 14.35 8.40 -12.74
CA GLY A 88 15.67 7.78 -12.78
C GLY A 88 16.52 8.21 -13.96
N CYS A 89 15.98 8.22 -15.17
CA CYS A 89 16.73 8.46 -16.40
C CYS A 89 16.21 9.64 -17.23
N GLY A 90 15.12 10.30 -16.84
CA GLY A 90 14.55 11.43 -17.55
C GLY A 90 13.84 11.10 -18.87
N CYS A 91 13.74 9.82 -19.24
CA CYS A 91 13.05 9.42 -20.46
C CYS A 91 11.53 9.53 -20.34
N ASN A 92 10.86 9.63 -21.48
CA ASN A 92 9.40 9.60 -21.52
C ASN A 92 8.87 8.21 -21.16
N ILE A 93 8.01 8.12 -20.15
CA ILE A 93 7.27 6.90 -19.83
C ILE A 93 6.19 6.70 -20.90
N PRO A 94 6.06 5.50 -21.50
CA PRO A 94 5.04 5.24 -22.50
C PRO A 94 3.62 5.48 -21.95
N MET A 95 2.74 6.03 -22.77
CA MET A 95 1.33 6.27 -22.36
C MET A 95 0.59 4.99 -21.97
N ALA A 96 0.91 3.88 -22.64
CA ALA A 96 0.35 2.57 -22.27
C ALA A 96 0.65 2.21 -20.81
N ARG A 97 1.87 2.50 -20.33
CA ARG A 97 2.25 2.28 -18.94
C ARG A 97 1.55 3.26 -17.99
N LEU A 98 1.43 4.53 -18.37
CA LEU A 98 0.71 5.53 -17.58
C LEU A 98 -0.80 5.26 -17.49
N ASN A 99 -1.39 4.68 -18.52
CA ASN A 99 -2.79 4.26 -18.49
C ASN A 99 -3.01 3.08 -17.55
N ALA A 100 -2.07 2.14 -17.51
CA ALA A 100 -2.12 1.00 -16.58
C ALA A 100 -1.71 1.39 -15.16
N LEU A 101 -0.70 2.23 -15.03
CA LEU A 101 -0.11 2.70 -13.76
C LEU A 101 -0.04 4.22 -13.74
N PRO A 102 -1.14 4.91 -13.41
CA PRO A 102 -1.21 6.38 -13.44
C PRO A 102 -0.21 7.10 -12.54
N TYR A 103 0.28 6.41 -11.52
CA TYR A 103 1.24 6.94 -10.54
C TYR A 103 2.69 6.55 -10.85
N ALA A 104 2.96 5.95 -12.01
CA ALA A 104 4.31 5.53 -12.38
C ALA A 104 5.24 6.72 -12.48
N THR A 105 6.32 6.69 -11.72
CA THR A 105 7.39 7.68 -11.71
C THR A 105 8.66 7.18 -12.38
N LEU A 106 8.74 5.89 -12.63
CA LEU A 106 9.88 5.21 -13.24
C LEU A 106 9.49 4.49 -14.54
N CYS A 107 10.39 4.49 -15.51
CA CYS A 107 10.26 3.62 -16.67
C CYS A 107 10.53 2.16 -16.29
N ILE A 108 10.18 1.21 -17.18
CA ILE A 108 10.38 -0.22 -16.91
C ILE A 108 11.83 -0.56 -16.53
N LYS A 109 12.80 0.06 -17.18
CA LYS A 109 14.23 -0.22 -16.92
C LYS A 109 14.62 0.22 -15.52
N CYS A 110 14.34 1.47 -15.16
CA CYS A 110 14.65 2.00 -13.84
C CYS A 110 13.86 1.31 -12.73
N GLN A 111 12.62 0.91 -12.99
CA GLN A 111 11.83 0.14 -12.05
C GLN A 111 12.47 -1.23 -11.76
N ARG A 112 12.88 -1.95 -12.79
CA ARG A 112 13.57 -3.25 -12.63
C ARG A 112 14.91 -3.11 -11.91
N GLU A 113 15.64 -2.03 -12.16
CA GLU A 113 16.91 -1.74 -11.50
C GLU A 113 16.70 -1.48 -10.00
N SER A 114 15.74 -0.63 -9.66
CA SER A 114 15.34 -0.36 -8.27
C SER A 114 14.87 -1.63 -7.54
N GLU A 115 14.12 -2.49 -8.21
CA GLU A 115 13.67 -3.77 -7.64
C GLU A 115 14.84 -4.74 -7.40
N ARG A 116 15.82 -4.78 -8.29
CA ARG A 116 17.05 -5.57 -8.11
C ARG A 116 17.88 -5.09 -6.92
N GLU A 117 18.06 -3.80 -6.80
CA GLU A 117 18.78 -3.20 -5.66
C GLU A 117 18.02 -3.44 -4.35
N GLY A 118 16.71 -3.29 -4.34
CA GLY A 118 15.86 -3.61 -3.20
C GLY A 118 15.88 -5.09 -2.83
N ALA A 119 15.96 -5.99 -3.81
CA ALA A 119 16.10 -7.44 -3.59
C ALA A 119 17.49 -7.80 -3.06
N ALA A 120 18.55 -7.18 -3.59
CA ALA A 120 19.92 -7.38 -3.10
C ALA A 120 20.07 -6.92 -1.64
N ASN A 121 19.51 -5.76 -1.30
CA ASN A 121 19.50 -5.28 0.10
C ASN A 121 18.69 -6.17 1.06
N ARG A 122 17.65 -6.85 0.56
CA ARG A 122 16.88 -7.83 1.36
C ARG A 122 17.59 -9.17 1.49
N ALA A 123 18.34 -9.58 0.49
CA ALA A 123 19.13 -10.81 0.53
C ALA A 123 20.29 -10.72 1.55
N ASP A 124 20.73 -9.51 1.85
CA ASP A 124 21.77 -9.24 2.87
C ASP A 124 21.19 -9.16 4.31
N VAL A 125 19.88 -9.32 4.46
CA VAL A 125 19.26 -9.55 5.77
C VAL A 125 19.62 -10.97 6.20
N ASP A 126 20.50 -11.07 7.16
CA ASP A 126 20.95 -12.33 7.75
C ASP A 126 19.80 -13.01 8.51
N TRP A 127 19.06 -13.83 7.80
CA TRP A 127 17.98 -14.64 8.35
C TRP A 127 18.47 -15.62 9.42
N GLY A 128 19.76 -15.96 9.42
CA GLY A 128 20.41 -16.75 10.46
C GLY A 128 20.34 -16.08 11.84
N ARG A 129 20.38 -14.76 11.89
CA ARG A 129 20.26 -13.98 13.12
C ARG A 129 18.88 -14.03 13.77
N LEU A 130 17.83 -14.22 12.96
CA LEU A 130 16.46 -14.38 13.46
C LEU A 130 16.21 -15.78 14.02
N LEU A 131 16.94 -16.78 13.53
CA LEU A 131 16.86 -18.15 14.02
C LEU A 131 17.66 -18.36 15.32
N ASP A 132 18.72 -17.58 15.54
CA ASP A 132 19.61 -17.73 16.70
C ASP A 132 19.09 -17.00 17.96
N SER A 133 18.13 -16.11 17.84
CA SER A 133 17.51 -15.45 19.00
C SER A 133 16.41 -16.29 19.68
N GLY A 134 16.18 -17.51 19.23
CA GLY A 134 15.13 -18.42 19.69
C GLY A 134 15.61 -19.79 20.18
N SER A 135 16.90 -20.02 20.39
CA SER A 135 17.39 -21.26 20.98
C SER A 135 17.28 -21.28 22.51
N GLY A 136 16.05 -21.08 23.00
CA GLY A 136 15.67 -21.68 24.28
C GLY A 136 15.14 -23.07 23.95
N GLU A 137 15.86 -24.06 24.34
CA GLU A 137 15.57 -25.48 24.23
C GLU A 137 14.09 -25.81 24.45
N ALA A 138 13.38 -26.11 23.37
CA ALA A 138 12.28 -27.03 23.38
C ALA A 138 12.37 -27.82 22.08
N ASP A 139 13.24 -28.77 22.05
CA ASP A 139 13.30 -29.85 21.07
C ASP A 139 12.06 -30.73 21.28
N VAL A 140 10.90 -30.23 20.85
CA VAL A 140 9.66 -31.00 20.83
C VAL A 140 9.70 -31.85 19.57
N SER A 141 10.19 -33.07 19.72
CA SER A 141 10.13 -34.08 18.67
C SER A 141 8.68 -34.42 18.38
N ILE A 142 8.35 -34.57 17.08
CA ILE A 142 7.02 -35.02 16.62
C ILE A 142 6.60 -36.35 17.27
N ASN A 143 7.53 -37.11 17.81
CA ASN A 143 7.26 -38.37 18.53
C ASN A 143 6.70 -38.18 19.94
N ASP A 144 6.72 -36.95 20.46
CA ASP A 144 6.18 -36.68 21.83
C ASP A 144 4.71 -36.28 21.82
N ILE A 145 4.07 -36.29 20.66
CA ILE A 145 2.61 -36.06 20.51
C ILE A 145 1.95 -37.43 20.54
N GLU A 146 1.72 -37.98 21.74
CA GLU A 146 0.75 -39.06 21.93
C GLU A 146 -0.65 -38.53 21.69
N LEU A 147 -1.23 -38.86 20.55
CA LEU A 147 -2.66 -38.69 20.28
C LEU A 147 -3.40 -39.77 21.05
N ASP A 148 -3.88 -39.41 22.21
CA ASP A 148 -4.83 -40.24 22.98
C ASP A 148 -6.16 -40.25 22.23
N VAL A 149 -6.32 -41.29 21.40
CA VAL A 149 -7.60 -41.57 20.69
C VAL A 149 -8.35 -42.57 21.54
N SER A 150 -9.18 -42.07 22.43
CA SER A 150 -10.22 -42.84 23.10
C SER A 150 -11.58 -42.51 22.53
#